data_ea9a91daeb6b7e7184cd2908c22181b4
#
_entry.id   ea9a91daeb6b7e7184cd2908c22181b4
#
_cell.length_a   1.000
_cell.length_b   1.000
_cell.length_c   1.000
_cell.angle_alpha   90.00
_cell.angle_beta   90.00
_cell.angle_gamma   90.00
#
_symmetry.space_group_name_H-M   'P 1'
#
loop_
_entity.id
_entity.type
_entity.pdbx_description
1 polymer ?
#
loop_
_entity_poly.entity_id
_entity_poly.type
_entity_poly.pdbx_seq_one_letter_code
_entity_poly.pdbx_strand_id
1 'polypeptide(L)'
;MYIHLVTDKFHLGGGLEHIFQLTQGLKDIKFRIFGKPGQREAVEKFKSLDNVEIYDQGYHPSQVLKKKADLVHFHHLRPLMVFFMNPFGKYEIPIIFTAHGLHIHKYEFYHSPRARMNYFFRFCLEKRLLAKVDKVIAVSREDRIFLEEKYGLKNVIYLTNGIDFSAMAAAAGNSTNKKALREKLDLPVDDFLFVTVARFHFQKGYDILMKAIAMIKDEIKEHHGRFVLVGDGPEFEQIKQLSRDLGISEYIHFLGARTGVYDILKAGDVFLLPSRWEGLPIVLLEAGYLKVPVIASATYGNREIIQKDNGILFKNLDSGALAGVIHNVLENNYNLGSYSENLYNEVLADYNLEKMLAGLRKIYE
;
A
#
# COMPACT_ATOMS: atom_id res chain seq x y z
N MET A 1 -25.46 15.03 2.87
CA MET A 1 -25.28 13.68 2.30
C MET A 1 -24.70 12.76 3.38
N TYR A 2 -25.23 11.54 3.48
CA TYR A 2 -24.75 10.48 4.35
C TYR A 2 -24.18 9.33 3.54
N ILE A 3 -22.88 9.01 3.72
CA ILE A 3 -22.20 7.91 3.03
C ILE A 3 -21.85 6.82 4.04
N HIS A 4 -22.19 5.58 3.70
CA HIS A 4 -21.75 4.42 4.45
C HIS A 4 -20.48 3.85 3.81
N LEU A 5 -19.38 3.90 4.54
CA LEU A 5 -18.10 3.28 4.15
C LEU A 5 -18.00 1.89 4.78
N VAL A 6 -17.64 0.89 4.01
CA VAL A 6 -17.56 -0.48 4.51
C VAL A 6 -16.19 -1.07 4.29
N THR A 7 -15.52 -1.41 5.39
CA THR A 7 -14.20 -2.08 5.43
C THR A 7 -14.32 -3.50 6.01
N ASP A 8 -13.35 -4.38 5.76
CA ASP A 8 -13.42 -5.74 6.32
C ASP A 8 -13.14 -5.74 7.83
N LYS A 9 -12.08 -5.05 8.25
CA LYS A 9 -11.65 -5.00 9.66
C LYS A 9 -10.94 -3.68 9.93
N PHE A 10 -11.11 -3.11 11.13
CA PHE A 10 -10.34 -1.97 11.59
C PHE A 10 -8.89 -2.37 11.87
N HIS A 11 -8.04 -2.26 10.86
CA HIS A 11 -6.62 -2.63 10.92
C HIS A 11 -5.78 -1.56 10.23
N LEU A 12 -4.71 -1.12 10.90
CA LEU A 12 -3.81 -0.11 10.35
C LEU A 12 -3.16 -0.62 9.05
N GLY A 13 -3.23 0.19 8.01
CA GLY A 13 -2.72 -0.13 6.67
C GLY A 13 -3.32 0.79 5.61
N GLY A 14 -2.81 0.70 4.38
CA GLY A 14 -3.13 1.63 3.30
C GLY A 14 -4.63 1.80 2.99
N GLY A 15 -5.42 0.73 3.05
CA GLY A 15 -6.87 0.83 2.81
C GLY A 15 -7.62 1.63 3.88
N LEU A 16 -7.26 1.46 5.17
CA LEU A 16 -7.86 2.25 6.24
C LEU A 16 -7.32 3.68 6.25
N GLU A 17 -6.05 3.87 5.88
CA GLU A 17 -5.47 5.20 5.69
C GLU A 17 -6.21 6.00 4.63
N HIS A 18 -6.50 5.37 3.49
CA HIS A 18 -7.32 5.98 2.44
C HIS A 18 -8.72 6.39 2.95
N ILE A 19 -9.41 5.54 3.73
CA ILE A 19 -10.70 5.86 4.36
C ILE A 19 -10.55 7.06 5.31
N PHE A 20 -9.49 7.11 6.09
CA PHE A 20 -9.23 8.22 7.00
C PHE A 20 -9.02 9.53 6.25
N GLN A 21 -8.16 9.53 5.24
CA GLN A 21 -7.89 10.73 4.42
C GLN A 21 -9.13 11.25 3.72
N LEU A 22 -9.97 10.37 3.16
CA LEU A 22 -11.21 10.81 2.51
C LEU A 22 -12.21 11.39 3.51
N THR A 23 -12.33 10.81 4.71
CA THR A 23 -13.28 11.32 5.73
C THR A 23 -12.80 12.62 6.36
N GLN A 24 -11.49 12.76 6.56
CA GLN A 24 -10.87 14.01 7.04
C GLN A 24 -10.98 15.15 6.03
N GLY A 25 -10.84 14.84 4.73
CA GLY A 25 -10.86 15.84 3.67
C GLY A 25 -12.26 16.29 3.25
N LEU A 26 -13.26 15.42 3.30
CA LEU A 26 -14.65 15.71 2.90
C LEU A 26 -15.53 16.05 4.13
N LYS A 27 -15.20 17.14 4.83
CA LYS A 27 -15.84 17.54 6.11
C LYS A 27 -17.33 17.86 6.01
N ASP A 28 -17.81 18.25 4.85
CA ASP A 28 -19.21 18.57 4.57
C ASP A 28 -20.09 17.32 4.34
N ILE A 29 -19.46 16.14 4.22
CA ILE A 29 -20.12 14.84 4.10
C ILE A 29 -20.13 14.15 5.45
N LYS A 30 -21.26 13.54 5.82
CA LYS A 30 -21.37 12.70 7.02
C LYS A 30 -21.10 11.23 6.66
N PHE A 31 -20.18 10.60 7.38
CA PHE A 31 -19.77 9.23 7.14
C PHE A 31 -20.16 8.30 8.28
N ARG A 32 -20.57 7.09 7.94
CA ARG A 32 -20.71 5.96 8.86
C ARG A 32 -19.81 4.83 8.39
N ILE A 33 -18.84 4.45 9.22
CA ILE A 33 -17.85 3.44 8.86
C ILE A 33 -18.21 2.12 9.53
N PHE A 34 -18.44 1.09 8.73
CA PHE A 34 -18.76 -0.26 9.18
C PHE A 34 -17.58 -1.20 8.95
N GLY A 35 -17.24 -2.00 9.97
CA GLY A 35 -16.15 -2.96 9.90
C GLY A 35 -16.20 -3.95 11.06
N LYS A 36 -15.42 -5.04 10.99
CA LYS A 36 -15.22 -5.93 12.13
C LYS A 36 -14.26 -5.33 13.14
N PRO A 37 -14.34 -5.74 14.42
CA PRO A 37 -13.38 -5.33 15.45
C PRO A 37 -11.95 -5.64 15.02
N GLY A 38 -11.03 -4.73 15.34
CA GLY A 38 -9.62 -4.81 14.99
C GLY A 38 -8.70 -4.18 16.01
N GLN A 39 -7.72 -3.43 15.54
CA GLN A 39 -6.80 -2.68 16.39
C GLN A 39 -7.51 -1.44 16.97
N ARG A 40 -7.34 -1.22 18.26
CA ARG A 40 -7.97 -0.09 18.97
C ARG A 40 -7.50 1.25 18.37
N GLU A 41 -6.23 1.36 18.08
CA GLU A 41 -5.61 2.55 17.50
C GLU A 41 -6.23 2.91 16.13
N ALA A 42 -6.64 1.88 15.36
CA ALA A 42 -7.30 2.08 14.08
C ALA A 42 -8.68 2.72 14.21
N VAL A 43 -9.39 2.47 15.30
CA VAL A 43 -10.68 3.09 15.63
C VAL A 43 -10.48 4.48 16.22
N GLU A 44 -9.53 4.61 17.16
CA GLU A 44 -9.24 5.88 17.85
C GLU A 44 -8.88 7.01 16.87
N LYS A 45 -8.19 6.67 15.77
CA LYS A 45 -7.82 7.62 14.71
C LYS A 45 -9.00 8.43 14.18
N PHE A 46 -10.19 7.84 14.10
CA PHE A 46 -11.39 8.50 13.57
C PHE A 46 -12.17 9.31 14.61
N LYS A 47 -11.91 9.14 15.90
CA LYS A 47 -12.65 9.83 16.98
C LYS A 47 -12.47 11.35 17.00
N SER A 48 -11.41 11.85 16.37
CA SER A 48 -11.16 13.29 16.21
C SER A 48 -11.99 13.95 15.11
N LEU A 49 -12.75 13.16 14.32
CA LEU A 49 -13.50 13.64 13.17
C LEU A 49 -14.99 13.82 13.51
N ASP A 50 -15.50 15.04 13.52
CA ASP A 50 -16.88 15.37 13.84
C ASP A 50 -17.92 14.89 12.80
N ASN A 51 -17.46 14.53 11.63
CA ASN A 51 -18.28 14.04 10.53
C ASN A 51 -18.33 12.52 10.40
N VAL A 52 -17.78 11.76 11.36
CA VAL A 52 -17.65 10.31 11.31
C VAL A 52 -18.33 9.62 12.49
N GLU A 53 -19.18 8.64 12.21
CA GLU A 53 -19.71 7.67 13.17
C GLU A 53 -19.11 6.27 12.89
N ILE A 54 -18.62 5.54 13.89
CA ILE A 54 -17.99 4.23 13.74
C ILE A 54 -18.92 3.11 14.23
N TYR A 55 -19.01 2.03 13.46
CA TYR A 55 -19.72 0.80 13.73
C TYR A 55 -18.76 -0.39 13.58
N ASP A 56 -18.09 -0.77 14.65
CA ASP A 56 -17.06 -1.81 14.67
C ASP A 56 -17.57 -3.23 14.99
N GLN A 57 -18.89 -3.41 14.99
CA GLN A 57 -19.53 -4.70 15.29
C GLN A 57 -19.77 -5.55 14.04
N GLY A 58 -19.34 -5.12 12.87
CA GLY A 58 -19.45 -5.83 11.60
C GLY A 58 -20.08 -5.02 10.47
N TYR A 59 -20.40 -5.71 9.41
CA TYR A 59 -20.93 -5.12 8.17
C TYR A 59 -22.05 -5.97 7.55
N HIS A 60 -22.83 -6.69 8.37
CA HIS A 60 -24.00 -7.42 7.84
C HIS A 60 -24.98 -6.43 7.19
N PRO A 61 -25.64 -6.77 6.05
CA PRO A 61 -26.54 -5.86 5.34
C PRO A 61 -27.59 -5.21 6.23
N SER A 62 -28.15 -5.98 7.19
CA SER A 62 -29.11 -5.44 8.18
C SER A 62 -28.56 -4.35 9.08
N GLN A 63 -27.24 -4.33 9.31
CA GLN A 63 -26.56 -3.29 10.08
C GLN A 63 -26.27 -2.08 9.20
N VAL A 64 -25.69 -2.32 8.00
CA VAL A 64 -25.34 -1.27 7.04
C VAL A 64 -26.58 -0.51 6.56
N LEU A 65 -27.71 -1.20 6.36
CA LEU A 65 -28.96 -0.60 5.84
C LEU A 65 -29.94 -0.16 6.93
N LYS A 66 -29.64 -0.40 8.21
CA LYS A 66 -30.51 0.01 9.33
C LYS A 66 -30.70 1.53 9.40
N LYS A 67 -29.69 2.27 9.00
CA LYS A 67 -29.75 3.74 8.92
C LYS A 67 -29.81 4.17 7.46
N LYS A 68 -30.53 5.26 7.17
CA LYS A 68 -30.60 5.82 5.82
C LYS A 68 -29.23 6.34 5.40
N ALA A 69 -28.82 6.00 4.18
CA ALA A 69 -27.65 6.54 3.51
C ALA A 69 -28.04 6.96 2.08
N ASP A 70 -27.26 7.86 1.51
CA ASP A 70 -27.43 8.29 0.12
C ASP A 70 -26.63 7.37 -0.83
N LEU A 71 -25.55 6.74 -0.33
CA LEU A 71 -24.80 5.70 -1.03
C LEU A 71 -24.02 4.80 -0.05
N VAL A 72 -23.60 3.61 -0.53
CA VAL A 72 -22.70 2.69 0.20
C VAL A 72 -21.42 2.51 -0.61
N HIS A 73 -20.26 2.74 0.03
CA HIS A 73 -18.97 2.62 -0.60
C HIS A 73 -18.14 1.51 0.07
N PHE A 74 -17.82 0.46 -0.66
CA PHE A 74 -17.04 -0.69 -0.18
C PHE A 74 -15.56 -0.54 -0.54
N HIS A 75 -14.71 -0.83 0.43
CA HIS A 75 -13.24 -0.81 0.28
C HIS A 75 -12.60 -2.20 0.29
N HIS A 76 -13.40 -3.26 0.48
CA HIS A 76 -12.92 -4.65 0.46
C HIS A 76 -13.97 -5.58 -0.16
N LEU A 77 -13.49 -6.58 -0.89
CA LEU A 77 -14.38 -7.51 -1.59
C LEU A 77 -15.20 -8.41 -0.65
N ARG A 78 -14.64 -8.79 0.51
CA ARG A 78 -15.34 -9.67 1.46
C ARG A 78 -16.62 -9.06 2.01
N PRO A 79 -16.67 -7.80 2.48
CA PRO A 79 -17.90 -7.12 2.84
C PRO A 79 -18.89 -7.03 1.68
N LEU A 80 -18.42 -6.71 0.48
CA LEU A 80 -19.27 -6.65 -0.72
C LEU A 80 -19.91 -8.01 -1.02
N MET A 81 -19.15 -9.10 -0.89
CA MET A 81 -19.66 -10.46 -1.04
C MET A 81 -20.78 -10.76 -0.04
N VAL A 82 -20.54 -10.47 1.27
CA VAL A 82 -21.55 -10.67 2.32
C VAL A 82 -22.79 -9.84 2.04
N PHE A 83 -22.63 -8.62 1.55
CA PHE A 83 -23.72 -7.73 1.21
C PHE A 83 -24.63 -8.32 0.10
N PHE A 84 -24.06 -8.82 -0.99
CA PHE A 84 -24.80 -9.39 -2.11
C PHE A 84 -25.24 -10.85 -1.91
N MET A 85 -24.77 -11.56 -0.88
CA MET A 85 -25.28 -12.88 -0.51
C MET A 85 -26.61 -12.83 0.25
N ASN A 86 -27.10 -11.65 0.63
CA ASN A 86 -28.41 -11.50 1.24
C ASN A 86 -29.52 -11.72 0.18
N PRO A 87 -30.30 -12.82 0.23
CA PRO A 87 -31.28 -13.15 -0.79
C PRO A 87 -32.50 -12.22 -0.82
N PHE A 88 -32.69 -11.42 0.24
CA PHE A 88 -33.84 -10.52 0.40
C PHE A 88 -33.53 -9.06 0.02
N GLY A 89 -32.32 -8.78 -0.45
CA GLY A 89 -31.88 -7.42 -0.72
C GLY A 89 -32.15 -6.99 -2.16
N LYS A 90 -33.27 -6.31 -2.41
CA LYS A 90 -33.31 -5.32 -3.50
C LYS A 90 -32.72 -4.02 -2.95
N TYR A 91 -31.55 -3.65 -3.43
CA TYR A 91 -30.86 -2.43 -2.98
C TYR A 91 -31.12 -1.32 -4.00
N GLU A 92 -31.96 -0.36 -3.63
CA GLU A 92 -32.22 0.84 -4.42
C GLU A 92 -31.20 1.97 -4.13
N ILE A 93 -30.17 1.66 -3.34
CA ILE A 93 -29.12 2.60 -2.94
C ILE A 93 -27.91 2.43 -3.87
N PRO A 94 -27.30 3.52 -4.35
CA PRO A 94 -26.06 3.46 -5.14
C PRO A 94 -24.94 2.77 -4.37
N ILE A 95 -24.22 1.87 -5.06
CA ILE A 95 -23.11 1.09 -4.50
C ILE A 95 -21.84 1.40 -5.27
N ILE A 96 -20.80 1.81 -4.54
CA ILE A 96 -19.47 2.06 -5.08
C ILE A 96 -18.49 1.05 -4.47
N PHE A 97 -17.50 0.66 -5.24
CA PHE A 97 -16.40 -0.20 -4.78
C PHE A 97 -15.05 0.40 -5.16
N THR A 98 -14.14 0.57 -4.19
CA THR A 98 -12.74 0.90 -4.48
C THR A 98 -11.87 -0.35 -4.42
N ALA A 99 -11.18 -0.65 -5.52
CA ALA A 99 -10.18 -1.69 -5.62
C ALA A 99 -8.81 -1.12 -5.21
N HIS A 100 -8.38 -1.43 -3.97
CA HIS A 100 -7.05 -1.05 -3.44
C HIS A 100 -5.93 -2.02 -3.89
N GLY A 101 -6.02 -2.53 -5.10
CA GLY A 101 -5.21 -3.61 -5.65
C GLY A 101 -5.99 -4.92 -5.76
N LEU A 102 -5.88 -5.58 -6.89
CA LEU A 102 -6.63 -6.79 -7.17
C LEU A 102 -5.94 -8.01 -6.56
N HIS A 103 -6.49 -8.50 -5.45
CA HIS A 103 -5.96 -9.68 -4.75
C HIS A 103 -5.96 -10.98 -5.60
N ILE A 104 -6.60 -10.97 -6.78
CA ILE A 104 -6.56 -12.09 -7.70
C ILE A 104 -5.14 -12.35 -8.22
N HIS A 105 -4.31 -11.31 -8.32
CA HIS A 105 -2.92 -11.41 -8.77
C HIS A 105 -2.05 -12.32 -7.89
N LYS A 106 -2.42 -12.55 -6.61
CA LYS A 106 -1.72 -13.53 -5.78
C LYS A 106 -1.66 -14.94 -6.38
N TYR A 107 -2.67 -15.32 -7.17
CA TYR A 107 -2.73 -16.65 -7.78
C TYR A 107 -1.75 -16.85 -8.94
N GLU A 108 -1.18 -15.78 -9.48
CA GLU A 108 -0.09 -15.84 -10.46
C GLU A 108 1.16 -16.51 -9.88
N PHE A 109 1.29 -16.50 -8.53
CA PHE A 109 2.43 -17.05 -7.79
C PHE A 109 2.20 -18.48 -7.26
N TYR A 110 1.03 -19.08 -7.52
CA TYR A 110 0.68 -20.43 -7.08
C TYR A 110 0.37 -21.31 -8.28
N HIS A 111 1.22 -22.32 -8.54
CA HIS A 111 1.14 -23.15 -9.75
C HIS A 111 0.41 -24.49 -9.56
N SER A 112 -0.15 -24.79 -8.37
CA SER A 112 -0.85 -26.03 -8.11
C SER A 112 -2.23 -26.08 -8.82
N PRO A 113 -2.75 -27.29 -9.16
CA PRO A 113 -4.10 -27.42 -9.72
C PRO A 113 -5.18 -26.79 -8.84
N ARG A 114 -5.04 -26.91 -7.51
CA ARG A 114 -5.93 -26.27 -6.53
C ARG A 114 -5.89 -24.74 -6.61
N ALA A 115 -4.71 -24.18 -6.82
CA ALA A 115 -4.57 -22.73 -6.97
C ALA A 115 -5.22 -22.22 -8.27
N ARG A 116 -5.10 -22.96 -9.38
CA ARG A 116 -5.77 -22.63 -10.65
C ARG A 116 -7.29 -22.69 -10.52
N MET A 117 -7.81 -23.69 -9.83
CA MET A 117 -9.24 -23.79 -9.53
C MET A 117 -9.71 -22.62 -8.65
N ASN A 118 -8.97 -22.29 -7.59
CA ASN A 118 -9.28 -21.15 -6.73
C ASN A 118 -9.23 -19.81 -7.49
N TYR A 119 -8.27 -19.64 -8.41
CA TYR A 119 -8.22 -18.49 -9.32
C TYR A 119 -9.51 -18.37 -10.13
N PHE A 120 -9.90 -19.46 -10.79
CA PHE A 120 -11.11 -19.48 -11.63
C PHE A 120 -12.38 -19.12 -10.83
N PHE A 121 -12.58 -19.75 -9.67
CA PHE A 121 -13.73 -19.42 -8.80
C PHE A 121 -13.67 -17.97 -8.31
N ARG A 122 -12.51 -17.51 -7.91
CA ARG A 122 -12.31 -16.13 -7.48
C ARG A 122 -12.59 -15.14 -8.60
N PHE A 123 -12.08 -15.41 -9.80
CA PHE A 123 -12.30 -14.63 -11.00
C PHE A 123 -13.80 -14.50 -11.32
N CYS A 124 -14.52 -15.62 -11.38
CA CYS A 124 -15.95 -15.62 -11.65
C CYS A 124 -16.75 -14.87 -10.57
N LEU A 125 -16.36 -15.07 -9.30
CA LEU A 125 -17.02 -14.41 -8.17
C LEU A 125 -16.80 -12.90 -8.20
N GLU A 126 -15.56 -12.43 -8.31
CA GLU A 126 -15.24 -11.00 -8.36
C GLU A 126 -15.92 -10.32 -9.54
N LYS A 127 -15.82 -10.89 -10.74
CA LYS A 127 -16.51 -10.39 -11.93
C LYS A 127 -17.99 -10.19 -11.70
N ARG A 128 -18.68 -11.22 -11.15
CA ARG A 128 -20.12 -11.16 -10.88
C ARG A 128 -20.51 -10.14 -9.80
N LEU A 129 -19.69 -10.02 -8.77
CA LEU A 129 -19.94 -9.06 -7.68
C LEU A 129 -19.73 -7.63 -8.16
N LEU A 130 -18.62 -7.36 -8.85
CA LEU A 130 -18.29 -6.02 -9.33
C LEU A 130 -19.20 -5.56 -10.48
N ALA A 131 -19.77 -6.49 -11.25
CA ALA A 131 -20.79 -6.15 -12.24
C ALA A 131 -22.14 -5.68 -11.63
N LYS A 132 -22.34 -5.86 -10.32
CA LYS A 132 -23.57 -5.43 -9.61
C LYS A 132 -23.44 -4.07 -8.93
N VAL A 133 -22.24 -3.49 -8.88
CA VAL A 133 -22.05 -2.16 -8.29
C VAL A 133 -22.19 -1.08 -9.36
N ASP A 134 -22.60 0.12 -8.94
CA ASP A 134 -22.86 1.21 -9.88
C ASP A 134 -21.56 1.81 -10.43
N LYS A 135 -20.54 1.94 -9.58
CA LYS A 135 -19.23 2.45 -9.97
C LYS A 135 -18.10 1.65 -9.29
N VAL A 136 -17.07 1.28 -10.04
CA VAL A 136 -15.85 0.63 -9.54
C VAL A 136 -14.70 1.62 -9.69
N ILE A 137 -14.05 1.98 -8.59
CA ILE A 137 -12.87 2.83 -8.59
C ILE A 137 -11.63 1.94 -8.61
N ALA A 138 -10.80 2.07 -9.62
CA ALA A 138 -9.48 1.46 -9.71
C ALA A 138 -8.42 2.49 -9.33
N VAL A 139 -7.55 2.16 -8.37
CA VAL A 139 -6.51 3.08 -7.88
C VAL A 139 -5.28 3.09 -8.77
N SER A 140 -5.14 2.13 -9.69
CA SER A 140 -4.09 2.08 -10.70
C SER A 140 -4.66 1.90 -12.11
N ARG A 141 -3.92 2.36 -13.12
CA ARG A 141 -4.32 2.20 -14.54
C ARG A 141 -4.35 0.73 -14.93
N GLU A 142 -3.40 -0.06 -14.44
CA GLU A 142 -3.34 -1.49 -14.76
C GLU A 142 -4.49 -2.28 -14.12
N ASP A 143 -4.88 -1.97 -12.89
CA ASP A 143 -6.10 -2.54 -12.28
C ASP A 143 -7.35 -2.14 -13.08
N ARG A 144 -7.43 -0.89 -13.56
CA ARG A 144 -8.51 -0.44 -14.44
C ARG A 144 -8.56 -1.28 -15.72
N ILE A 145 -7.44 -1.40 -16.43
CA ILE A 145 -7.36 -2.20 -17.67
C ILE A 145 -7.77 -3.65 -17.40
N PHE A 146 -7.29 -4.25 -16.31
CA PHE A 146 -7.69 -5.60 -15.93
C PHE A 146 -9.20 -5.74 -15.69
N LEU A 147 -9.80 -4.81 -14.97
CA LEU A 147 -11.25 -4.80 -14.70
C LEU A 147 -12.06 -4.61 -15.96
N GLU A 148 -11.64 -3.73 -16.87
CA GLU A 148 -12.32 -3.47 -18.15
C GLU A 148 -12.14 -4.65 -19.12
N GLU A 149 -10.93 -5.15 -19.34
CA GLU A 149 -10.66 -6.16 -20.37
C GLU A 149 -10.95 -7.60 -19.89
N LYS A 150 -10.52 -7.96 -18.68
CA LYS A 150 -10.68 -9.34 -18.18
C LYS A 150 -12.04 -9.59 -17.54
N TYR A 151 -12.54 -8.63 -16.77
CA TYR A 151 -13.89 -8.75 -16.19
C TYR A 151 -15.00 -8.20 -17.11
N GLY A 152 -14.67 -7.39 -18.12
CA GLY A 152 -15.62 -6.80 -19.05
C GLY A 152 -16.51 -5.75 -18.39
N LEU A 153 -16.01 -5.07 -17.36
CA LEU A 153 -16.76 -4.02 -16.67
C LEU A 153 -16.75 -2.73 -17.48
N LYS A 154 -17.89 -2.01 -17.50
CA LYS A 154 -18.04 -0.73 -18.22
C LYS A 154 -18.13 0.48 -17.29
N ASN A 155 -18.22 0.23 -15.99
CA ASN A 155 -18.44 1.23 -14.94
C ASN A 155 -17.17 1.47 -14.10
N VAL A 156 -16.00 1.26 -14.67
CA VAL A 156 -14.71 1.45 -14.01
C VAL A 156 -14.24 2.89 -14.15
N ILE A 157 -13.87 3.51 -13.04
CA ILE A 157 -13.31 4.86 -12.97
C ILE A 157 -11.89 4.75 -12.44
N TYR A 158 -10.94 5.36 -13.12
CA TYR A 158 -9.59 5.49 -12.62
C TYR A 158 -9.51 6.71 -11.69
N LEU A 159 -9.10 6.47 -10.45
CA LEU A 159 -8.82 7.53 -9.48
C LEU A 159 -7.69 7.06 -8.55
N THR A 160 -6.53 7.70 -8.66
CA THR A 160 -5.36 7.32 -7.87
C THR A 160 -5.54 7.66 -6.38
N ASN A 161 -4.75 7.01 -5.52
CA ASN A 161 -4.57 7.47 -4.15
C ASN A 161 -3.86 8.84 -4.15
N GLY A 162 -4.19 9.66 -3.17
CA GLY A 162 -3.47 10.89 -2.88
C GLY A 162 -2.85 10.84 -1.49
N ILE A 163 -1.85 11.68 -1.23
CA ILE A 163 -1.27 11.83 0.10
C ILE A 163 -1.42 13.27 0.58
N ASP A 164 -1.60 13.43 1.88
CA ASP A 164 -1.66 14.73 2.55
C ASP A 164 -0.24 15.26 2.80
N PHE A 165 0.24 16.10 1.90
CA PHE A 165 1.57 16.68 1.99
C PHE A 165 1.75 17.54 3.25
N SER A 166 0.70 18.22 3.69
CA SER A 166 0.77 19.07 4.88
C SER A 166 0.90 18.25 6.15
N ALA A 167 0.11 17.18 6.27
CA ALA A 167 0.20 16.23 7.38
C ALA A 167 1.55 15.51 7.40
N MET A 168 2.05 15.10 6.22
CA MET A 168 3.37 14.48 6.11
C MET A 168 4.49 15.43 6.50
N ALA A 169 4.47 16.68 6.03
CA ALA A 169 5.48 17.68 6.38
C ALA A 169 5.50 17.92 7.90
N ALA A 170 4.32 18.03 8.54
CA ALA A 170 4.21 18.18 9.98
C ALA A 170 4.75 16.98 10.76
N ALA A 171 4.42 15.76 10.30
CA ALA A 171 4.81 14.50 10.96
C ALA A 171 6.30 14.13 10.75
N ALA A 172 6.85 14.47 9.58
CA ALA A 172 8.26 14.19 9.25
C ALA A 172 9.27 15.13 9.93
N GLY A 173 8.78 16.14 10.67
CA GLY A 173 9.64 17.12 11.33
C GLY A 173 10.56 17.89 10.37
N ASN A 174 11.21 18.93 10.87
CA ASN A 174 12.06 19.81 10.05
C ASN A 174 13.52 19.30 9.91
N SER A 175 13.87 18.17 10.53
CA SER A 175 15.25 17.69 10.46
C SER A 175 15.56 17.16 9.05
N THR A 176 16.52 17.78 8.41
CA THR A 176 17.15 17.32 7.15
C THR A 176 18.48 16.61 7.39
N ASN A 177 18.96 16.60 8.62
CA ASN A 177 20.22 15.98 8.99
C ASN A 177 20.02 14.47 9.21
N LYS A 178 20.42 13.68 8.23
CA LYS A 178 20.35 12.20 8.28
C LYS A 178 21.11 11.61 9.47
N LYS A 179 22.28 12.15 9.81
CA LYS A 179 23.10 11.66 10.95
C LYS A 179 22.33 11.81 12.26
N ALA A 180 21.78 12.99 12.51
CA ALA A 180 20.98 13.23 13.72
C ALA A 180 19.72 12.36 13.79
N LEU A 181 19.07 12.09 12.64
CA LEU A 181 17.93 11.15 12.58
C LEU A 181 18.37 9.71 12.90
N ARG A 182 19.51 9.26 12.37
CA ARG A 182 20.05 7.92 12.63
C ARG A 182 20.42 7.73 14.09
N GLU A 183 21.09 8.70 14.71
CA GLU A 183 21.40 8.71 16.14
C GLU A 183 20.11 8.63 16.99
N LYS A 184 19.12 9.48 16.70
CA LYS A 184 17.81 9.47 17.37
C LYS A 184 17.09 8.13 17.27
N LEU A 185 17.24 7.42 16.15
CA LEU A 185 16.55 6.17 15.82
C LEU A 185 17.37 4.91 16.17
N ASP A 186 18.57 5.08 16.74
CA ASP A 186 19.52 4.00 17.01
C ASP A 186 19.86 3.18 15.75
N LEU A 187 20.13 3.89 14.65
CA LEU A 187 20.51 3.32 13.36
C LEU A 187 22.00 3.58 13.06
N PRO A 188 22.65 2.74 12.24
CA PRO A 188 24.02 2.97 11.80
C PRO A 188 24.19 4.35 11.17
N VAL A 189 25.14 5.15 11.71
CA VAL A 189 25.28 6.56 11.33
C VAL A 189 26.00 6.74 10.01
N ASP A 190 27.07 5.96 9.81
CA ASP A 190 28.00 6.13 8.68
C ASP A 190 27.80 5.08 7.57
N ASP A 191 26.91 4.09 7.78
CA ASP A 191 26.62 3.03 6.81
C ASP A 191 25.61 3.52 5.73
N PHE A 192 25.61 2.86 4.57
CA PHE A 192 24.60 3.08 3.51
C PHE A 192 23.32 2.31 3.84
N LEU A 193 22.21 3.02 4.06
CA LEU A 193 20.97 2.42 4.56
C LEU A 193 19.91 2.22 3.46
N PHE A 194 19.59 0.94 3.20
CA PHE A 194 18.40 0.56 2.45
C PHE A 194 17.22 0.37 3.43
N VAL A 195 16.13 1.08 3.23
CA VAL A 195 14.96 1.06 4.11
C VAL A 195 13.78 0.38 3.43
N THR A 196 13.11 -0.52 4.12
CA THR A 196 11.83 -1.11 3.71
C THR A 196 10.79 -0.89 4.80
N VAL A 197 9.66 -0.27 4.45
CA VAL A 197 8.51 -0.07 5.35
C VAL A 197 7.32 -0.82 4.76
N ALA A 198 7.03 -1.99 5.28
CA ALA A 198 5.92 -2.81 4.80
C ALA A 198 5.54 -3.90 5.82
N ARG A 199 4.31 -4.42 5.71
CA ARG A 199 3.88 -5.58 6.49
C ARG A 199 4.68 -6.82 6.10
N PHE A 200 5.16 -7.60 7.06
CA PHE A 200 5.82 -8.90 6.80
C PHE A 200 4.79 -9.94 6.35
N HIS A 201 4.56 -9.96 5.05
CA HIS A 201 3.58 -10.81 4.39
C HIS A 201 4.12 -11.25 3.02
N PHE A 202 3.76 -12.42 2.54
CA PHE A 202 4.17 -13.00 1.26
C PHE A 202 4.12 -12.01 0.08
N GLN A 203 3.11 -11.15 0.06
CA GLN A 203 2.98 -10.09 -0.94
C GLN A 203 4.21 -9.20 -1.03
N LYS A 204 4.87 -8.90 0.10
CA LYS A 204 5.95 -7.90 0.18
C LYS A 204 7.33 -8.42 -0.20
N GLY A 205 7.49 -9.74 -0.43
CA GLY A 205 8.66 -10.32 -1.05
C GLY A 205 9.95 -10.25 -0.25
N TYR A 206 9.87 -10.22 1.08
CA TYR A 206 11.06 -10.17 1.94
C TYR A 206 12.02 -11.33 1.71
N ASP A 207 11.53 -12.52 1.35
CA ASP A 207 12.36 -13.67 1.00
C ASP A 207 13.19 -13.45 -0.29
N ILE A 208 12.67 -12.63 -1.23
CA ILE A 208 13.39 -12.19 -2.43
C ILE A 208 14.55 -11.28 -2.01
N LEU A 209 14.28 -10.34 -1.09
CA LEU A 209 15.30 -9.45 -0.53
C LEU A 209 16.38 -10.23 0.22
N MET A 210 16.01 -11.17 1.11
CA MET A 210 16.99 -11.98 1.85
C MET A 210 17.93 -12.73 0.90
N LYS A 211 17.40 -13.33 -0.16
CA LYS A 211 18.21 -14.03 -1.16
C LYS A 211 19.12 -13.07 -1.94
N ALA A 212 18.64 -11.90 -2.30
CA ALA A 212 19.45 -10.88 -2.99
C ALA A 212 20.63 -10.42 -2.12
N ILE A 213 20.38 -10.13 -0.84
CA ILE A 213 21.42 -9.76 0.13
C ILE A 213 22.48 -10.86 0.27
N ALA A 214 22.05 -12.13 0.35
CA ALA A 214 22.96 -13.25 0.47
C ALA A 214 23.88 -13.44 -0.75
N MET A 215 23.41 -13.07 -1.95
CA MET A 215 24.18 -13.18 -3.19
C MET A 215 25.35 -12.20 -3.26
N ILE A 216 25.23 -11.04 -2.59
CA ILE A 216 26.20 -9.94 -2.66
C ILE A 216 26.65 -9.49 -1.26
N LYS A 217 26.73 -10.42 -0.31
CA LYS A 217 27.06 -10.11 1.09
C LYS A 217 28.46 -9.51 1.26
N ASP A 218 29.41 -9.92 0.41
CA ASP A 218 30.80 -9.46 0.48
C ASP A 218 30.89 -7.99 -0.01
N GLU A 219 30.17 -7.64 -1.07
CA GLU A 219 30.03 -6.27 -1.57
C GLU A 219 29.28 -5.37 -0.56
N ILE A 220 28.23 -5.90 0.08
CA ILE A 220 27.50 -5.18 1.13
C ILE A 220 28.44 -4.86 2.31
N LYS A 221 29.31 -5.80 2.67
CA LYS A 221 30.31 -5.59 3.73
C LYS A 221 31.33 -4.54 3.32
N GLU A 222 31.87 -4.62 2.10
CA GLU A 222 32.86 -3.69 1.56
C GLU A 222 32.36 -2.25 1.56
N HIS A 223 31.10 -2.05 1.13
CA HIS A 223 30.47 -0.72 1.02
C HIS A 223 29.67 -0.32 2.27
N HIS A 224 29.81 -1.02 3.39
CA HIS A 224 29.09 -0.75 4.63
C HIS A 224 27.55 -0.66 4.43
N GLY A 225 26.99 -1.51 3.58
CA GLY A 225 25.54 -1.56 3.34
C GLY A 225 24.75 -2.15 4.52
N ARG A 226 23.61 -1.57 4.87
CA ARG A 226 22.68 -2.07 5.90
C ARG A 226 21.24 -1.98 5.42
N PHE A 227 20.42 -2.90 5.91
CA PHE A 227 19.01 -2.99 5.60
C PHE A 227 18.17 -2.76 6.84
N VAL A 228 17.33 -1.74 6.83
CA VAL A 228 16.42 -1.38 7.92
C VAL A 228 15.02 -1.79 7.53
N LEU A 229 14.48 -2.81 8.21
CA LEU A 229 13.19 -3.40 7.90
C LEU A 229 12.17 -3.03 8.98
N VAL A 230 11.14 -2.28 8.56
CA VAL A 230 10.10 -1.73 9.43
C VAL A 230 8.76 -2.37 9.13
N GLY A 231 8.09 -2.85 10.15
CA GLY A 231 6.78 -3.47 10.06
C GLY A 231 6.67 -4.72 10.92
N ASP A 232 5.50 -5.30 10.91
CA ASP A 232 5.18 -6.56 11.56
C ASP A 232 4.27 -7.39 10.63
N GLY A 233 4.07 -8.66 10.94
CA GLY A 233 3.19 -9.52 10.15
C GLY A 233 3.47 -11.00 10.33
N PRO A 234 2.66 -11.84 9.67
CA PRO A 234 2.71 -13.31 9.89
C PRO A 234 4.05 -13.95 9.48
N GLU A 235 4.84 -13.30 8.64
CA GLU A 235 6.14 -13.83 8.19
C GLU A 235 7.34 -13.21 8.93
N PHE A 236 7.13 -12.34 9.92
CA PHE A 236 8.21 -11.62 10.61
C PHE A 236 9.28 -12.58 11.16
N GLU A 237 8.89 -13.54 11.97
CA GLU A 237 9.83 -14.50 12.55
C GLU A 237 10.44 -15.45 11.50
N GLN A 238 9.68 -15.82 10.48
CA GLN A 238 10.18 -16.65 9.37
C GLN A 238 11.29 -15.93 8.59
N ILE A 239 11.11 -14.64 8.28
CA ILE A 239 12.12 -13.84 7.57
C ILE A 239 13.36 -13.60 8.44
N LYS A 240 13.15 -13.37 9.73
CA LYS A 240 14.27 -13.26 10.69
C LYS A 240 15.06 -14.56 10.81
N GLN A 241 14.38 -15.72 10.78
CA GLN A 241 15.05 -17.02 10.73
C GLN A 241 15.82 -17.20 9.41
N LEU A 242 15.19 -16.86 8.27
CA LEU A 242 15.83 -16.95 6.96
C LEU A 242 17.11 -16.10 6.88
N SER A 243 17.14 -14.92 7.50
CA SER A 243 18.37 -14.09 7.55
C SER A 243 19.50 -14.78 8.32
N ARG A 244 19.20 -15.53 9.39
CA ARG A 244 20.19 -16.34 10.13
C ARG A 244 20.70 -17.51 9.29
N ASP A 245 19.78 -18.24 8.65
CA ASP A 245 20.11 -19.42 7.85
C ASP A 245 20.99 -19.05 6.64
N LEU A 246 20.81 -17.84 6.09
CA LEU A 246 21.62 -17.30 5.01
C LEU A 246 22.91 -16.62 5.46
N GLY A 247 23.15 -16.49 6.77
CA GLY A 247 24.34 -15.84 7.34
C GLY A 247 24.45 -14.36 7.00
N ILE A 248 23.32 -13.64 7.01
CA ILE A 248 23.22 -12.21 6.64
C ILE A 248 22.60 -11.35 7.74
N SER A 249 22.32 -11.91 8.93
CA SER A 249 21.63 -11.19 10.00
C SER A 249 22.35 -9.95 10.47
N GLU A 250 23.67 -9.89 10.39
CA GLU A 250 24.49 -8.74 10.77
C GLU A 250 24.26 -7.49 9.90
N TYR A 251 23.75 -7.68 8.68
CA TYR A 251 23.45 -6.59 7.75
C TYR A 251 22.01 -6.04 7.91
N ILE A 252 21.19 -6.65 8.79
CA ILE A 252 19.75 -6.38 8.82
C ILE A 252 19.30 -5.92 10.21
N HIS A 253 18.66 -4.74 10.25
CA HIS A 253 18.03 -4.17 11.43
C HIS A 253 16.50 -4.37 11.34
N PHE A 254 15.96 -5.31 12.13
CA PHE A 254 14.53 -5.54 12.25
C PHE A 254 13.94 -4.63 13.32
N LEU A 255 13.23 -3.58 12.95
CA LEU A 255 12.68 -2.60 13.89
C LEU A 255 11.29 -2.97 14.43
N GLY A 256 10.61 -3.96 13.83
CA GLY A 256 9.21 -4.25 14.16
C GLY A 256 8.26 -3.13 13.69
N ALA A 257 7.02 -3.16 14.17
CA ALA A 257 6.07 -2.09 13.90
C ALA A 257 6.51 -0.78 14.57
N ARG A 258 6.47 0.33 13.84
CA ARG A 258 6.86 1.65 14.34
C ARG A 258 5.81 2.70 13.98
N THR A 259 5.64 3.67 14.86
CA THR A 259 5.09 4.99 14.55
C THR A 259 6.24 5.89 14.10
N GLY A 260 5.94 7.00 13.41
CA GLY A 260 7.00 7.92 12.96
C GLY A 260 7.86 7.37 11.81
N VAL A 261 7.25 6.59 10.92
CA VAL A 261 7.92 5.97 9.76
C VAL A 261 8.60 6.98 8.83
N TYR A 262 8.15 8.23 8.80
CA TYR A 262 8.73 9.27 7.94
C TYR A 262 10.15 9.66 8.36
N ASP A 263 10.44 9.70 9.66
CA ASP A 263 11.81 9.92 10.15
C ASP A 263 12.73 8.76 9.73
N ILE A 264 12.22 7.52 9.75
CA ILE A 264 12.98 6.34 9.32
C ILE A 264 13.21 6.37 7.81
N LEU A 265 12.20 6.73 7.00
CA LEU A 265 12.36 6.91 5.56
C LEU A 265 13.41 7.96 5.25
N LYS A 266 13.37 9.14 5.90
CA LYS A 266 14.35 10.22 5.75
C LYS A 266 15.77 9.85 6.18
N ALA A 267 15.90 8.95 7.17
CA ALA A 267 17.19 8.43 7.62
C ALA A 267 17.84 7.49 6.60
N GLY A 268 17.04 6.87 5.72
CA GLY A 268 17.50 5.98 4.65
C GLY A 268 18.20 6.71 3.50
N ASP A 269 19.07 6.01 2.80
CA ASP A 269 19.67 6.48 1.56
C ASP A 269 18.84 6.05 0.34
N VAL A 270 18.20 4.87 0.44
CA VAL A 270 17.33 4.31 -0.59
C VAL A 270 16.15 3.59 0.08
N PHE A 271 14.96 3.82 -0.42
CA PHE A 271 13.78 3.02 -0.11
C PHE A 271 13.68 1.82 -1.06
N LEU A 272 13.45 0.61 -0.53
CA LEU A 272 13.39 -0.62 -1.28
C LEU A 272 12.06 -1.34 -1.06
N LEU A 273 11.34 -1.68 -2.15
CA LEU A 273 10.05 -2.38 -2.11
C LEU A 273 10.05 -3.60 -3.03
N PRO A 274 10.37 -4.82 -2.53
CA PRO A 274 10.49 -6.03 -3.35
C PRO A 274 9.17 -6.79 -3.52
N SER A 275 8.05 -6.10 -3.52
CA SER A 275 6.71 -6.70 -3.52
C SER A 275 6.43 -7.57 -4.73
N ARG A 276 5.68 -8.65 -4.53
CA ARG A 276 5.18 -9.54 -5.60
C ARG A 276 4.05 -8.91 -6.40
N TRP A 277 3.16 -8.18 -5.75
CA TRP A 277 2.08 -7.40 -6.37
C TRP A 277 1.69 -6.22 -5.49
N GLU A 278 1.28 -5.14 -6.12
CA GLU A 278 0.73 -3.94 -5.47
C GLU A 278 -0.45 -3.40 -6.29
N GLY A 279 -1.34 -2.67 -5.63
CA GLY A 279 -2.33 -1.84 -6.32
C GLY A 279 -1.72 -0.48 -6.69
N LEU A 280 -1.68 0.42 -5.72
CA LEU A 280 -0.89 1.65 -5.77
C LEU A 280 -0.28 1.87 -4.37
N PRO A 281 1.00 1.52 -4.16
CA PRO A 281 1.60 1.53 -2.83
C PRO A 281 1.85 2.95 -2.32
N ILE A 282 1.10 3.37 -1.33
CA ILE A 282 1.19 4.71 -0.72
C ILE A 282 2.63 4.99 -0.23
N VAL A 283 3.32 3.98 0.28
CA VAL A 283 4.70 4.13 0.78
C VAL A 283 5.71 4.57 -0.30
N LEU A 284 5.47 4.27 -1.59
CA LEU A 284 6.29 4.80 -2.69
C LEU A 284 6.05 6.30 -2.88
N LEU A 285 4.81 6.73 -2.73
CA LEU A 285 4.45 8.15 -2.78
C LEU A 285 5.06 8.91 -1.60
N GLU A 286 5.03 8.29 -0.41
CA GLU A 286 5.65 8.82 0.81
C GLU A 286 7.16 8.97 0.65
N ALA A 287 7.84 7.93 0.14
CA ALA A 287 9.28 7.99 -0.15
C ALA A 287 9.61 9.09 -1.19
N GLY A 288 8.82 9.17 -2.27
CA GLY A 288 8.95 10.21 -3.30
C GLY A 288 8.79 11.62 -2.74
N TYR A 289 7.75 11.87 -1.92
CA TYR A 289 7.55 13.17 -1.28
C TYR A 289 8.71 13.54 -0.34
N LEU A 290 9.29 12.57 0.35
CA LEU A 290 10.45 12.77 1.23
C LEU A 290 11.78 12.83 0.49
N LYS A 291 11.78 12.82 -0.84
CA LYS A 291 12.98 12.80 -1.71
C LYS A 291 13.93 11.64 -1.39
N VAL A 292 13.38 10.50 -1.02
CA VAL A 292 14.15 9.26 -0.84
C VAL A 292 14.15 8.49 -2.15
N PRO A 293 15.32 8.19 -2.74
CA PRO A 293 15.42 7.39 -3.95
C PRO A 293 14.77 6.02 -3.78
N VAL A 294 14.15 5.49 -4.83
CA VAL A 294 13.36 4.26 -4.77
C VAL A 294 13.92 3.16 -5.66
N ILE A 295 14.01 1.95 -5.10
CA ILE A 295 14.15 0.68 -5.82
C ILE A 295 12.87 -0.13 -5.58
N ALA A 296 12.20 -0.57 -6.64
CA ALA A 296 10.99 -1.37 -6.52
C ALA A 296 10.95 -2.52 -7.53
N SER A 297 10.21 -3.59 -7.22
CA SER A 297 9.93 -4.65 -8.18
C SER A 297 9.01 -4.14 -9.30
N ALA A 298 9.21 -4.60 -10.53
CA ALA A 298 8.40 -4.21 -11.69
C ALA A 298 7.02 -4.89 -11.67
N THR A 299 6.24 -4.64 -10.60
CA THR A 299 4.84 -5.04 -10.48
C THR A 299 3.92 -3.96 -11.03
N TYR A 300 2.65 -4.28 -11.17
CA TYR A 300 1.64 -3.39 -11.73
C TYR A 300 1.65 -1.99 -11.08
N GLY A 301 1.29 -1.89 -9.80
CA GLY A 301 1.21 -0.58 -9.12
C GLY A 301 2.54 0.14 -8.96
N ASN A 302 3.67 -0.61 -8.86
CA ASN A 302 4.99 0.02 -8.78
C ASN A 302 5.38 0.69 -10.11
N ARG A 303 5.09 0.04 -11.25
CA ARG A 303 5.36 0.59 -12.59
C ARG A 303 4.53 1.83 -12.90
N GLU A 304 3.42 2.03 -12.22
CA GLU A 304 2.63 3.24 -12.38
C GLU A 304 3.31 4.47 -11.77
N ILE A 305 4.00 4.28 -10.65
CA ILE A 305 4.69 5.36 -9.93
C ILE A 305 6.14 5.50 -10.40
N ILE A 306 6.83 4.37 -10.57
CA ILE A 306 8.26 4.37 -10.91
C ILE A 306 8.45 4.20 -12.41
N GLN A 307 9.04 5.23 -13.02
CA GLN A 307 9.39 5.31 -14.42
C GLN A 307 10.93 5.27 -14.59
N LYS A 308 11.40 5.35 -15.83
CA LYS A 308 12.83 5.19 -16.18
C LYS A 308 13.75 6.23 -15.52
N ASP A 309 13.24 7.42 -15.25
CA ASP A 309 14.01 8.60 -14.81
C ASP A 309 13.69 9.08 -13.40
N ASN A 310 12.79 8.38 -12.68
CA ASN A 310 12.37 8.75 -11.32
C ASN A 310 12.61 7.67 -10.27
N GLY A 311 13.24 6.55 -10.62
CA GLY A 311 13.55 5.45 -9.71
C GLY A 311 14.07 4.23 -10.46
N ILE A 312 14.28 3.13 -9.76
CA ILE A 312 14.85 1.90 -10.31
C ILE A 312 13.86 0.76 -10.16
N LEU A 313 13.50 0.13 -11.29
CA LEU A 313 12.70 -1.08 -11.30
C LEU A 313 13.58 -2.29 -11.58
N PHE A 314 13.44 -3.33 -10.76
CA PHE A 314 14.04 -4.64 -11.02
C PHE A 314 12.97 -5.66 -11.44
N LYS A 315 13.40 -6.69 -12.18
CA LYS A 315 12.50 -7.75 -12.63
C LYS A 315 11.84 -8.47 -11.44
N ASN A 316 10.51 -8.52 -11.45
CA ASN A 316 9.72 -9.11 -10.37
C ASN A 316 10.13 -10.57 -10.11
N LEU A 317 10.17 -10.99 -8.84
CA LEU A 317 10.57 -12.32 -8.36
C LEU A 317 12.04 -12.70 -8.61
N ASP A 318 12.85 -11.81 -9.10
CA ASP A 318 14.23 -12.09 -9.48
C ASP A 318 15.20 -11.52 -8.43
N SER A 319 15.64 -12.39 -7.50
CA SER A 319 16.60 -12.01 -6.47
C SER A 319 17.96 -11.64 -7.06
N GLY A 320 18.36 -12.23 -8.19
CA GLY A 320 19.61 -11.87 -8.87
C GLY A 320 19.54 -10.49 -9.51
N ALA A 321 18.38 -10.15 -10.15
CA ALA A 321 18.17 -8.81 -10.66
C ALA A 321 18.18 -7.76 -9.53
N LEU A 322 17.56 -8.06 -8.38
CA LEU A 322 17.61 -7.18 -7.21
C LEU A 322 19.04 -7.03 -6.67
N ALA A 323 19.79 -8.14 -6.56
CA ALA A 323 21.19 -8.13 -6.14
C ALA A 323 22.04 -7.22 -7.06
N GLY A 324 21.88 -7.36 -8.39
CA GLY A 324 22.59 -6.52 -9.36
C GLY A 324 22.23 -5.03 -9.23
N VAL A 325 20.98 -4.71 -8.94
CA VAL A 325 20.56 -3.32 -8.69
C VAL A 325 21.18 -2.77 -7.39
N ILE A 326 21.16 -3.54 -6.31
CA ILE A 326 21.78 -3.14 -5.03
C ILE A 326 23.29 -2.93 -5.21
N HIS A 327 23.99 -3.85 -5.87
CA HIS A 327 25.41 -3.73 -6.20
C HIS A 327 25.69 -2.42 -6.96
N ASN A 328 24.98 -2.16 -8.05
CA ASN A 328 25.15 -0.94 -8.84
C ASN A 328 24.86 0.36 -8.06
N VAL A 329 23.94 0.31 -7.08
CA VAL A 329 23.67 1.44 -6.18
C VAL A 329 24.86 1.67 -5.25
N LEU A 330 25.43 0.62 -4.66
CA LEU A 330 26.61 0.71 -3.79
C LEU A 330 27.84 1.21 -4.55
N GLU A 331 28.00 0.85 -5.82
CA GLU A 331 29.03 1.34 -6.74
C GLU A 331 28.77 2.76 -7.29
N ASN A 332 27.69 3.44 -6.83
CA ASN A 332 27.30 4.77 -7.32
C ASN A 332 27.04 4.85 -8.86
N ASN A 333 26.61 3.75 -9.48
CA ASN A 333 26.33 3.69 -10.91
C ASN A 333 25.00 4.35 -11.31
N TYR A 334 24.21 4.85 -10.33
CA TYR A 334 22.95 5.54 -10.56
C TYR A 334 22.95 6.97 -10.02
N ASN A 335 22.31 7.88 -10.73
CA ASN A 335 22.09 9.24 -10.24
C ASN A 335 20.86 9.28 -9.32
N LEU A 336 21.02 8.78 -8.09
CA LEU A 336 19.92 8.68 -7.12
C LEU A 336 19.30 10.05 -6.78
N GLY A 337 20.13 11.12 -6.77
CA GLY A 337 19.64 12.48 -6.51
C GLY A 337 18.67 12.96 -7.58
N SER A 338 18.98 12.74 -8.86
CA SER A 338 18.09 13.08 -9.96
C SER A 338 16.78 12.27 -9.90
N TYR A 339 16.88 10.96 -9.63
CA TYR A 339 15.70 10.10 -9.52
C TYR A 339 14.75 10.54 -8.40
N SER A 340 15.29 10.86 -7.22
CA SER A 340 14.47 11.30 -6.10
C SER A 340 13.81 12.65 -6.35
N GLU A 341 14.47 13.59 -7.03
CA GLU A 341 13.90 14.88 -7.39
C GLU A 341 12.78 14.74 -8.44
N ASN A 342 12.99 13.91 -9.45
CA ASN A 342 11.98 13.64 -10.47
C ASN A 342 10.75 12.97 -9.87
N LEU A 343 10.94 11.96 -8.99
CA LEU A 343 9.83 11.29 -8.29
C LEU A 343 9.07 12.28 -7.40
N TYR A 344 9.78 13.15 -6.67
CA TYR A 344 9.17 14.19 -5.85
C TYR A 344 8.25 15.10 -6.66
N ASN A 345 8.73 15.57 -7.82
CA ASN A 345 7.96 16.44 -8.70
C ASN A 345 6.71 15.73 -9.25
N GLU A 346 6.81 14.46 -9.63
CA GLU A 346 5.68 13.66 -10.10
C GLU A 346 4.66 13.42 -8.98
N VAL A 347 5.13 13.09 -7.77
CA VAL A 347 4.25 12.89 -6.61
C VAL A 347 3.48 14.17 -6.29
N LEU A 348 4.12 15.33 -6.29
CA LEU A 348 3.44 16.62 -6.09
C LEU A 348 2.40 16.91 -7.18
N ALA A 349 2.73 16.58 -8.43
CA ALA A 349 1.85 16.86 -9.56
C ALA A 349 0.61 15.97 -9.58
N ASP A 350 0.76 14.66 -9.34
CA ASP A 350 -0.27 13.67 -9.68
C ASP A 350 -0.90 12.94 -8.50
N TYR A 351 -0.24 12.89 -7.33
CA TYR A 351 -0.69 12.11 -6.18
C TYR A 351 -1.08 12.97 -4.97
N ASN A 352 -1.65 14.10 -5.24
CA ASN A 352 -2.11 15.06 -4.25
C ASN A 352 -3.49 14.66 -3.70
N LEU A 353 -3.65 14.74 -2.37
CA LEU A 353 -4.92 14.42 -1.69
C LEU A 353 -6.09 15.26 -2.21
N GLU A 354 -5.90 16.54 -2.49
CA GLU A 354 -6.97 17.41 -2.98
C GLU A 354 -7.52 16.95 -4.34
N LYS A 355 -6.64 16.51 -5.25
CA LYS A 355 -7.05 15.89 -6.54
C LYS A 355 -7.90 14.65 -6.34
N MET A 356 -7.46 13.75 -5.43
CA MET A 356 -8.21 12.54 -5.09
C MET A 356 -9.59 12.88 -4.51
N LEU A 357 -9.66 13.81 -3.57
CA LEU A 357 -10.92 14.25 -2.94
C LEU A 357 -11.88 14.91 -3.93
N ALA A 358 -11.36 15.76 -4.81
CA ALA A 358 -12.17 16.37 -5.89
C ALA A 358 -12.73 15.31 -6.86
N GLY A 359 -11.93 14.29 -7.20
CA GLY A 359 -12.39 13.15 -7.99
C GLY A 359 -13.45 12.32 -7.28
N LEU A 360 -13.26 12.01 -5.98
CA LEU A 360 -14.25 11.28 -5.18
C LEU A 360 -15.56 12.05 -5.06
N ARG A 361 -15.52 13.37 -4.86
CA ARG A 361 -16.72 14.22 -4.78
C ARG A 361 -17.58 14.08 -6.04
N LYS A 362 -16.97 14.17 -7.23
CA LYS A 362 -17.66 13.97 -8.52
C LYS A 362 -18.23 12.56 -8.71
N ILE A 363 -17.62 11.57 -8.06
CA ILE A 363 -18.10 10.19 -8.09
C ILE A 363 -19.31 10.00 -7.16
N TYR A 364 -19.35 10.71 -6.05
CA TYR A 364 -20.43 10.66 -5.07
C TYR A 364 -21.66 11.48 -5.48
N GLU A 365 -21.48 12.49 -6.32
CA GLU A 365 -22.55 13.24 -7.00
C GLU A 365 -23.14 12.45 -8.18
#